data_3c96b84e5768ac4a6dbabac51d96133f
#
_entry.id   3c96b84e5768ac4a6dbabac51d96133f
#
_cell.length_a   1.000
_cell.length_b   1.000
_cell.length_c   1.000
_cell.angle_alpha   90.00
_cell.angle_beta   90.00
_cell.angle_gamma   90.00
#
_symmetry.space_group_name_H-M   'P 1'
#
loop_
_entity.id
_entity.type
_entity.pdbx_description
1 polymer ?
#
loop_
_entity_poly.entity_id
_entity_poly.type
_entity_poly.pdbx_seq_one_letter_code
_entity_poly.pdbx_strand_id
1 'polypeptide(L)'
;MNRNRIFKIYEKIISGPLKPIKWQDVEALFEALGATQRKSDGSSRTFYINDRPLTIHKPHPENEIKKYAVKHIRDYLLKNNLKP
;
A
#
# COMPACT_ATOMS: atom_id res chain seq x y z
N MET A 1 -0.40 -12.14 10.59
CA MET A 1 -1.02 -10.84 10.88
C MET A 1 -2.51 -10.98 11.05
N ASN A 2 -3.10 -10.21 11.95
CA ASN A 2 -4.52 -10.28 12.25
C ASN A 2 -5.35 -9.82 11.06
N ARG A 3 -6.34 -10.64 10.67
CA ARG A 3 -7.22 -10.37 9.54
C ARG A 3 -8.00 -9.06 9.71
N ASN A 4 -8.48 -8.80 10.94
CA ASN A 4 -9.22 -7.57 11.22
C ASN A 4 -8.36 -6.33 11.02
N ARG A 5 -7.08 -6.42 11.36
CA ARG A 5 -6.16 -5.30 11.18
C ARG A 5 -5.95 -5.02 9.69
N ILE A 6 -5.82 -6.06 8.88
CA ILE A 6 -5.67 -5.91 7.43
C ILE A 6 -6.89 -5.23 6.83
N PHE A 7 -8.09 -5.63 7.24
CA PHE A 7 -9.33 -5.00 6.77
C PHE A 7 -9.41 -3.53 7.18
N LYS A 8 -8.98 -3.21 8.39
CA LYS A 8 -8.98 -1.82 8.86
C LYS A 8 -8.02 -0.95 8.05
N ILE A 9 -6.86 -1.48 7.73
CA ILE A 9 -5.89 -0.78 6.88
C ILE A 9 -6.49 -0.56 5.50
N TYR A 10 -7.08 -1.60 4.93
CA TYR A 10 -7.72 -1.54 3.62
C TYR A 10 -8.82 -0.47 3.59
N GLU A 11 -9.70 -0.48 4.59
CA GLU A 11 -10.79 0.50 4.69
C GLU A 11 -10.28 1.93 4.75
N LYS A 12 -9.22 2.17 5.52
CA LYS A 12 -8.62 3.50 5.59
C LYS A 12 -8.13 3.99 4.24
N ILE A 13 -7.64 3.08 3.40
CA ILE A 13 -7.12 3.43 2.09
C ILE A 13 -8.26 3.62 1.08
N ILE A 14 -9.24 2.74 1.11
CA ILE A 14 -10.31 2.69 0.10
C ILE A 14 -11.39 3.74 0.31
N SER A 15 -11.76 4.01 1.55
CA SER A 15 -12.91 4.86 1.83
C SER A 15 -12.56 6.03 2.75
N GLY A 16 -13.41 7.05 2.70
CA GLY A 16 -13.26 8.23 3.52
C GLY A 16 -12.19 9.19 3.02
N PRO A 17 -11.87 10.22 3.81
CA PRO A 17 -10.82 11.17 3.44
C PRO A 17 -9.46 10.50 3.41
N LEU A 18 -8.60 10.95 2.49
CA LEU A 18 -7.23 10.47 2.44
C LEU A 18 -6.47 10.92 3.69
N LYS A 19 -5.76 9.97 4.31
CA LYS A 19 -4.94 10.23 5.49
C LYS A 19 -3.60 9.53 5.35
N PRO A 20 -2.53 10.06 5.96
CA PRO A 20 -1.25 9.35 5.97
C PRO A 20 -1.40 7.96 6.59
N ILE A 21 -0.66 7.00 6.04
CA ILE A 21 -0.68 5.60 6.51
C ILE A 21 0.75 5.18 6.80
N LYS A 22 0.94 4.41 7.86
CA LYS A 22 2.26 3.90 8.22
C LYS A 22 2.77 2.96 7.13
N TRP A 23 4.06 3.08 6.82
CA TRP A 23 4.68 2.23 5.80
C TRP A 23 4.54 0.75 6.13
N GLN A 24 4.71 0.37 7.39
CA GLN A 24 4.56 -1.04 7.78
C GLN A 24 3.14 -1.55 7.56
N ASP A 25 2.13 -0.68 7.65
CA ASP A 25 0.74 -1.06 7.37
C ASP A 25 0.54 -1.28 5.87
N VAL A 26 1.19 -0.47 5.04
CA VAL A 26 1.17 -0.67 3.59
C VAL A 26 1.79 -2.02 3.24
N GLU A 27 2.95 -2.32 3.82
CA GLU A 27 3.61 -3.60 3.57
C GLU A 27 2.74 -4.78 4.02
N ALA A 28 2.11 -4.66 5.19
CA ALA A 28 1.26 -5.71 5.71
C ALA A 28 0.06 -5.97 4.80
N LEU A 29 -0.57 -4.91 4.30
CA LEU A 29 -1.69 -5.05 3.39
C LEU A 29 -1.27 -5.75 2.09
N PHE A 30 -0.19 -5.28 1.48
CA PHE A 30 0.26 -5.86 0.22
C PHE A 30 0.73 -7.31 0.38
N GLU A 31 1.37 -7.63 1.51
CA GLU A 31 1.72 -9.02 1.81
C GLU A 31 0.47 -9.88 1.90
N ALA A 32 -0.58 -9.40 2.57
CA ALA A 32 -1.85 -10.10 2.68
C ALA A 32 -2.54 -10.28 1.32
N LEU A 33 -2.29 -9.37 0.39
CA LEU A 33 -2.83 -9.47 -0.98
C LEU A 33 -2.00 -10.38 -1.88
N GLY A 34 -0.92 -10.95 -1.35
CA GLY A 34 -0.05 -11.84 -2.12
C GLY A 34 0.97 -11.13 -2.98
N ALA A 35 1.27 -9.88 -2.69
CA ALA A 35 2.23 -9.12 -3.47
C ALA A 35 3.67 -9.56 -3.18
N THR A 36 4.52 -9.45 -4.21
CA THR A 36 5.96 -9.46 -3.99
C THR A 36 6.44 -8.02 -3.98
N GLN A 37 7.46 -7.75 -3.19
CA GLN A 37 8.02 -6.41 -3.07
C GLN A 37 9.45 -6.41 -3.53
N ARG A 38 9.81 -5.43 -4.36
CA ARG A 38 11.18 -5.26 -4.83
C ARG A 38 11.66 -3.85 -4.58
N LYS A 39 12.92 -3.74 -4.21
CA LYS A 39 13.59 -2.45 -4.13
C LYS A 39 13.91 -1.99 -5.55
N SER A 40 13.46 -0.80 -5.90
CA SER A 40 13.77 -0.22 -7.20
C SER A 40 15.01 0.66 -7.08
N ASP A 41 14.87 1.97 -7.31
CA ASP A 41 15.97 2.91 -7.16
C ASP A 41 15.92 3.56 -5.79
N GLY A 42 17.03 3.55 -5.07
CA GLY A 42 17.12 4.23 -3.79
C GLY A 42 16.00 3.83 -2.84
N SER A 43 15.13 4.78 -2.51
CA SER A 43 14.03 4.54 -1.57
C SER A 43 12.74 4.07 -2.23
N SER A 44 12.73 3.89 -3.55
CA SER A 44 11.52 3.39 -4.23
C SER A 44 11.32 1.91 -4.00
N ARG A 45 10.06 1.52 -3.84
CA ARG A 45 9.66 0.11 -3.68
C ARG A 45 8.56 -0.19 -4.67
N THR A 46 8.64 -1.34 -5.33
CA THR A 46 7.62 -1.78 -6.28
C THR A 46 6.97 -3.04 -5.76
N PHE A 47 5.64 -2.99 -5.66
CA PHE A 47 4.84 -4.17 -5.31
C PHE A 47 4.24 -4.74 -6.58
N TYR A 48 4.26 -6.07 -6.71
CA TYR A 48 3.67 -6.77 -7.85
C TYR A 48 2.55 -7.69 -7.39
N ILE A 49 1.38 -7.51 -7.97
CA ILE A 49 0.24 -8.43 -7.79
C ILE A 49 -0.23 -8.81 -9.20
N ASN A 50 -0.20 -10.10 -9.54
CA ASN A 50 -0.58 -10.59 -10.86
C ASN A 50 0.16 -9.84 -11.97
N ASP A 51 1.46 -9.65 -11.79
CA ASP A 51 2.36 -8.97 -12.73
C ASP A 51 2.03 -7.49 -12.95
N ARG A 52 1.21 -6.90 -12.10
CA ARG A 52 0.87 -5.47 -12.18
C ARG A 52 1.66 -4.70 -11.14
N PRO A 53 2.53 -3.79 -11.57
CA PRO A 53 3.39 -3.07 -10.63
C PRO A 53 2.72 -1.85 -10.03
N LEU A 54 3.09 -1.56 -8.79
CA LEU A 54 2.79 -0.30 -8.13
C LEU A 54 4.07 0.17 -7.47
N THR A 55 4.59 1.30 -7.90
CA THR A 55 5.82 1.85 -7.33
C THR A 55 5.49 2.99 -6.39
N ILE A 56 6.02 2.91 -5.18
CA ILE A 56 5.82 3.91 -4.14
C ILE A 56 7.16 4.25 -3.52
N HIS A 57 7.33 5.51 -3.17
CA HIS A 57 8.51 5.96 -2.45
C HIS A 57 8.39 5.59 -0.98
N LYS A 58 9.33 4.80 -0.48
CA LYS A 58 9.38 4.46 0.94
C LYS A 58 9.80 5.68 1.73
N PRO A 59 9.00 6.14 2.71
CA PRO A 59 9.35 7.36 3.46
C PRO A 59 10.59 7.16 4.32
N HIS A 60 11.35 8.23 4.46
CA HIS A 60 12.55 8.26 5.30
C HIS A 60 12.92 9.72 5.58
N PRO A 61 13.11 10.14 6.82
CA PRO A 61 13.08 9.34 8.05
C PRO A 61 11.69 9.06 8.60
N GLU A 62 10.63 9.68 8.03
CA GLU A 62 9.28 9.45 8.48
C GLU A 62 8.89 7.98 8.23
N ASN A 63 7.90 7.50 8.99
CA ASN A 63 7.41 6.14 8.81
C ASN A 63 6.01 6.09 8.20
N GLU A 64 5.51 7.23 7.72
CA GLU A 64 4.19 7.32 7.10
C GLU A 64 4.29 7.84 5.68
N ILE A 65 3.48 7.26 4.78
CA ILE A 65 3.35 7.80 3.42
C ILE A 65 2.33 8.93 3.44
N LYS A 66 2.52 9.88 2.54
CA LYS A 66 1.65 11.04 2.45
C LYS A 66 0.37 10.75 1.70
N LYS A 67 -0.60 11.67 1.80
CA LYS A 67 -1.92 11.50 1.20
C LYS A 67 -1.87 11.17 -0.29
N TYR A 68 -0.97 11.81 -1.05
CA TYR A 68 -0.90 11.56 -2.48
C TYR A 68 -0.50 10.11 -2.78
N ALA A 69 0.37 9.53 -1.95
CA ALA A 69 0.76 8.14 -2.10
C ALA A 69 -0.37 7.21 -1.72
N VAL A 70 -1.14 7.56 -0.68
CA VAL A 70 -2.33 6.79 -0.30
C VAL A 70 -3.34 6.79 -1.44
N LYS A 71 -3.55 7.94 -2.10
CA LYS A 71 -4.45 8.01 -3.25
C LYS A 71 -3.97 7.11 -4.39
N HIS A 72 -2.67 7.08 -4.62
CA HIS A 72 -2.08 6.22 -5.65
C HIS A 72 -2.38 4.74 -5.36
N ILE A 73 -2.26 4.33 -4.09
CA ILE A 73 -2.59 2.97 -3.67
C ILE A 73 -4.08 2.70 -3.84
N ARG A 74 -4.94 3.65 -3.42
CA ARG A 74 -6.39 3.52 -3.57
C ARG A 74 -6.77 3.27 -5.02
N ASP A 75 -6.23 4.09 -5.92
CA ASP A 75 -6.53 3.98 -7.35
C ASP A 75 -6.08 2.63 -7.90
N TYR A 76 -4.90 2.17 -7.49
CA TYR A 76 -4.37 0.87 -7.89
C TYR A 76 -5.28 -0.28 -7.43
N LEU A 77 -5.69 -0.26 -6.17
CA LEU A 77 -6.54 -1.31 -5.61
C LEU A 77 -7.89 -1.36 -6.29
N LEU A 78 -8.51 -0.19 -6.52
CA LEU A 78 -9.81 -0.11 -7.17
C LEU A 78 -9.74 -0.53 -8.63
N LYS A 79 -8.72 -0.05 -9.35
CA LYS A 79 -8.56 -0.37 -10.77
C LYS A 79 -8.39 -1.87 -11.00
N ASN A 80 -7.72 -2.54 -10.08
CA ASN A 80 -7.40 -3.96 -10.22
C ASN A 80 -8.32 -4.88 -9.42
N ASN A 81 -9.38 -4.34 -8.82
CA ASN A 81 -10.37 -5.08 -8.02
C ASN A 81 -9.71 -5.91 -6.91
N LEU A 82 -8.74 -5.33 -6.24
CA LEU A 82 -8.00 -6.04 -5.19
C LEU A 82 -8.63 -5.81 -3.82
N LYS A 83 -8.89 -6.92 -3.12
CA LYS A 83 -9.44 -6.91 -1.76
C LYS A 83 -8.72 -7.97 -0.92
N PRO A 84 -8.50 -7.69 0.37
CA PRO A 84 -7.92 -8.70 1.26
C PRO A 84 -8.87 -9.84 1.54
#